data_41a96ce8c8c35d16eb432f33acff21e9
#
_entry.id   41a96ce8c8c35d16eb432f33acff21e9
#
_cell.length_a   1.000
_cell.length_b   1.000
_cell.length_c   1.000
_cell.angle_alpha   90.00
_cell.angle_beta   90.00
_cell.angle_gamma   90.00
#
_symmetry.space_group_name_H-M   'P 1'
#
loop_
_entity.id
_entity.type
_entity.pdbx_description
1 polymer ?
#
loop_
_entity_poly.entity_id
_entity_poly.type
_entity_poly.pdbx_seq_one_letter_code
_entity_poly.pdbx_strand_id
1 'polypeptide(L)'
;MYKRQIERAQQILCLLKEMSEEGSLPKDAKVFLDSPMAKKVTNVYKKWSELLSKHCQKFKNHPFEFPQLKLVKDVEESKKINDIERGCVIIAGSGMCTGGRILHHFKHRIWNPRNTVLFVGYQAKGTLGRKIIEGEKYIRIYHEDIIVKSKIVTINGFSAHADQKELISWMQEFDKLDRIFLIHGEYDKQVIFKSVIKNIMDKKAHIVEMKEKIYI
;
A
#
# COMPACT_ATOMS: atom_id res chain seq x y z
N MET A 1 13.37 5.61 6.08
CA MET A 1 13.30 4.52 5.09
C MET A 1 11.87 4.44 4.59
N TYR A 2 11.63 4.76 3.33
CA TYR A 2 10.27 4.73 2.79
C TYR A 2 9.85 3.29 2.54
N LYS A 3 8.83 2.81 3.27
CA LYS A 3 8.22 1.51 3.00
C LYS A 3 7.53 1.56 1.64
N ARG A 4 8.25 1.18 0.59
CA ARG A 4 7.66 0.93 -0.72
C ARG A 4 6.95 -0.41 -0.60
N GLN A 5 5.64 -0.36 -0.50
CA GLN A 5 4.83 -1.57 -0.42
C GLN A 5 4.77 -2.21 -1.80
N ILE A 6 5.74 -3.04 -2.06
CA ILE A 6 5.69 -4.11 -3.03
C ILE A 6 4.52 -5.00 -2.57
N GLU A 7 3.83 -5.68 -3.48
CA GLU A 7 2.80 -6.67 -3.17
C GLU A 7 1.34 -6.14 -3.20
N ARG A 8 1.01 -5.00 -2.62
CA ARG A 8 -0.38 -4.53 -2.57
C ARG A 8 -1.01 -4.29 -3.93
N ALA A 9 -0.24 -3.78 -4.89
CA ALA A 9 -0.73 -3.63 -6.26
C ALA A 9 -1.09 -5.00 -6.86
N GLN A 10 -0.29 -6.04 -6.58
CA GLN A 10 -0.52 -7.39 -7.06
C GLN A 10 -1.75 -8.02 -6.40
N GLN A 11 -1.94 -7.82 -5.10
CA GLN A 11 -3.15 -8.27 -4.39
C GLN A 11 -4.42 -7.62 -4.97
N ILE A 12 -4.39 -6.31 -5.23
CA ILE A 12 -5.51 -5.61 -5.89
C ILE A 12 -5.75 -6.14 -7.30
N LEU A 13 -4.68 -6.38 -8.07
CA LEU A 13 -4.82 -6.95 -9.42
C LEU A 13 -5.44 -8.35 -9.39
N CYS A 14 -5.07 -9.18 -8.41
CA CYS A 14 -5.65 -10.51 -8.24
C CYS A 14 -7.17 -10.42 -7.94
N LEU A 15 -7.60 -9.51 -7.05
CA LEU A 15 -9.01 -9.28 -6.77
C LEU A 15 -9.77 -8.71 -7.97
N LEU A 16 -9.19 -7.76 -8.70
CA LEU A 16 -9.82 -7.22 -9.91
C LEU A 16 -9.95 -8.27 -11.01
N LYS A 17 -8.99 -9.20 -11.09
CA LYS A 17 -9.09 -10.37 -11.97
C LYS A 17 -10.27 -11.24 -11.57
N GLU A 18 -10.44 -11.56 -10.29
CA GLU A 18 -11.59 -12.32 -9.78
C GLU A 18 -12.90 -11.61 -10.11
N MET A 19 -13.03 -10.33 -9.81
CA MET A 19 -14.20 -9.52 -10.17
C MET A 19 -14.48 -9.50 -11.68
N SER A 20 -13.44 -9.54 -12.51
CA SER A 20 -13.60 -9.62 -13.97
C SER A 20 -14.16 -10.98 -14.42
N GLU A 21 -13.69 -12.07 -13.81
CA GLU A 21 -14.17 -13.43 -14.13
C GLU A 21 -15.60 -13.68 -13.62
N GLU A 22 -15.95 -13.14 -12.47
CA GLU A 22 -17.29 -13.20 -11.88
C GLU A 22 -18.30 -12.25 -12.56
N GLY A 23 -17.83 -11.35 -13.43
CA GLY A 23 -18.66 -10.36 -14.10
C GLY A 23 -19.09 -9.17 -13.23
N SER A 24 -18.54 -9.06 -12.01
CA SER A 24 -18.79 -7.92 -11.11
C SER A 24 -17.98 -6.66 -11.49
N LEU A 25 -16.89 -6.82 -12.24
CA LEU A 25 -16.19 -5.70 -12.89
C LEU A 25 -16.83 -5.44 -14.27
N PRO A 26 -17.37 -4.24 -14.55
CA PRO A 26 -17.97 -3.94 -15.85
C PRO A 26 -17.00 -4.23 -17.02
N LYS A 27 -17.53 -4.76 -18.12
CA LYS A 27 -16.72 -5.15 -19.28
C LYS A 27 -16.02 -3.97 -19.94
N ASP A 28 -16.60 -2.78 -19.87
CA ASP A 28 -16.09 -1.51 -20.39
C ASP A 28 -15.21 -0.75 -19.38
N ALA A 29 -15.09 -1.23 -18.14
CA ALA A 29 -14.19 -0.65 -17.15
C ALA A 29 -12.74 -0.72 -17.65
N LYS A 30 -11.96 0.32 -17.33
CA LYS A 30 -10.54 0.39 -17.66
C LYS A 30 -9.71 0.36 -16.38
N VAL A 31 -8.81 -0.60 -16.25
CA VAL A 31 -7.90 -0.70 -15.12
C VAL A 31 -6.49 -0.35 -15.57
N PHE A 32 -5.89 0.66 -14.98
CA PHE A 32 -4.54 1.11 -15.31
C PHE A 32 -3.57 0.78 -14.17
N LEU A 33 -2.51 0.03 -14.46
CA LEU A 33 -1.35 -0.07 -13.58
C LEU A 33 -0.31 0.97 -14.01
N ASP A 34 -0.37 2.14 -13.37
CA ASP A 34 0.47 3.29 -13.68
C ASP A 34 1.60 3.47 -12.66
N SER A 35 2.49 2.51 -12.65
CA SER A 35 3.69 2.49 -11.80
C SER A 35 4.79 1.66 -12.45
N PRO A 36 5.91 2.26 -12.88
CA PRO A 36 7.03 1.52 -13.46
C PRO A 36 7.57 0.43 -12.53
N MET A 37 7.60 0.70 -11.23
CA MET A 37 8.03 -0.27 -10.23
C MET A 37 7.02 -1.43 -10.11
N ALA A 38 5.71 -1.12 -9.96
CA ALA A 38 4.70 -2.17 -9.83
C ALA A 38 4.69 -3.08 -11.06
N LYS A 39 4.88 -2.53 -12.25
CA LYS A 39 5.02 -3.31 -13.48
C LYS A 39 6.20 -4.28 -13.44
N LYS A 40 7.39 -3.82 -13.01
CA LYS A 40 8.56 -4.69 -12.85
C LYS A 40 8.31 -5.81 -11.83
N VAL A 41 7.72 -5.45 -10.69
CA VAL A 41 7.35 -6.41 -9.64
C VAL A 41 6.32 -7.41 -10.15
N THR A 42 5.29 -6.98 -10.89
CA THR A 42 4.30 -7.89 -11.49
C THR A 42 4.98 -8.93 -12.40
N ASN A 43 6.01 -8.55 -13.16
CA ASN A 43 6.76 -9.52 -13.98
C ASN A 43 7.51 -10.56 -13.12
N VAL A 44 8.03 -10.17 -11.95
CA VAL A 44 8.64 -11.12 -11.00
C VAL A 44 7.58 -12.09 -10.46
N TYR A 45 6.43 -11.59 -10.06
CA TYR A 45 5.30 -12.41 -9.61
C TYR A 45 4.80 -13.36 -10.71
N LYS A 46 4.82 -12.92 -11.96
CA LYS A 46 4.53 -13.77 -13.10
C LYS A 46 5.52 -14.92 -13.23
N LYS A 47 6.82 -14.63 -13.10
CA LYS A 47 7.87 -15.64 -13.20
C LYS A 47 7.80 -16.70 -12.10
N TRP A 48 7.32 -16.33 -10.91
CA TRP A 48 7.26 -17.19 -9.73
C TRP A 48 5.80 -17.40 -9.29
N SER A 49 4.93 -17.67 -10.25
CA SER A 49 3.49 -17.81 -10.01
C SER A 49 3.13 -18.99 -9.12
N GLU A 50 3.95 -20.03 -9.09
CA GLU A 50 3.82 -21.21 -8.21
C GLU A 50 3.98 -20.88 -6.71
N LEU A 51 4.62 -19.75 -6.38
CA LEU A 51 4.80 -19.27 -5.00
C LEU A 51 3.66 -18.36 -4.54
N LEU A 52 2.69 -18.06 -5.40
CA LEU A 52 1.54 -17.25 -5.03
C LEU A 52 0.61 -18.02 -4.09
N SER A 53 -0.26 -17.28 -3.40
CA SER A 53 -1.32 -17.91 -2.60
C SER A 53 -2.20 -18.81 -3.45
N LYS A 54 -2.74 -19.88 -2.86
CA LYS A 54 -3.68 -20.80 -3.52
C LYS A 54 -4.86 -20.07 -4.17
N HIS A 55 -5.28 -18.96 -3.57
CA HIS A 55 -6.33 -18.09 -4.09
C HIS A 55 -5.96 -17.48 -5.45
N CYS A 56 -4.73 -16.96 -5.61
CA CYS A 56 -4.27 -16.41 -6.89
C CYS A 56 -3.86 -17.50 -7.90
N GLN A 57 -3.45 -18.69 -7.45
CA GLN A 57 -3.09 -19.82 -8.33
C GLN A 57 -4.30 -20.45 -9.04
N LYS A 58 -5.53 -20.28 -8.51
CA LYS A 58 -6.75 -20.87 -9.10
C LYS A 58 -7.10 -20.32 -10.49
N PHE A 59 -6.57 -19.17 -10.88
CA PHE A 59 -6.87 -18.58 -12.17
C PHE A 59 -6.18 -19.33 -13.31
N LYS A 60 -6.97 -19.81 -14.31
CA LYS A 60 -6.46 -20.53 -15.49
C LYS A 60 -5.44 -19.70 -16.27
N ASN A 61 -5.74 -18.41 -16.44
CA ASN A 61 -4.81 -17.43 -16.97
C ASN A 61 -4.14 -16.71 -15.79
N HIS A 62 -2.97 -16.15 -16.02
CA HIS A 62 -2.19 -15.50 -15.01
C HIS A 62 -3.02 -14.48 -14.18
N PRO A 63 -2.92 -14.44 -12.81
CA PRO A 63 -3.76 -13.59 -11.96
C PRO A 63 -3.61 -12.08 -12.23
N PHE A 64 -2.62 -11.70 -13.03
CA PHE A 64 -2.35 -10.31 -13.41
C PHE A 64 -2.62 -10.04 -14.90
N GLU A 65 -3.50 -10.84 -15.52
CA GLU A 65 -3.92 -10.69 -16.92
C GLU A 65 -5.43 -10.84 -17.03
N PHE A 66 -6.10 -9.75 -17.39
CA PHE A 66 -7.52 -9.71 -17.67
C PHE A 66 -7.85 -8.60 -18.68
N PRO A 67 -8.95 -8.71 -19.42
CA PRO A 67 -9.23 -7.84 -20.58
C PRO A 67 -9.22 -6.34 -20.27
N GLN A 68 -9.66 -5.96 -19.07
CA GLN A 68 -9.73 -4.54 -18.64
C GLN A 68 -8.38 -3.95 -18.25
N LEU A 69 -7.36 -4.78 -17.98
CA LEU A 69 -6.07 -4.30 -17.46
C LEU A 69 -5.15 -3.76 -18.55
N LYS A 70 -4.67 -2.56 -18.35
CA LYS A 70 -3.62 -1.92 -19.15
C LYS A 70 -2.42 -1.55 -18.28
N LEU A 71 -1.24 -2.07 -18.66
CA LEU A 71 0.04 -1.70 -18.04
C LEU A 71 0.57 -0.44 -18.74
N VAL A 72 0.58 0.67 -18.04
CA VAL A 72 1.04 1.96 -18.58
C VAL A 72 2.54 1.94 -18.83
N LYS A 73 2.97 2.23 -20.06
CA LYS A 73 4.38 2.06 -20.48
C LYS A 73 5.24 3.26 -20.10
N ASP A 74 4.74 4.46 -20.36
CA ASP A 74 5.50 5.70 -20.27
C ASP A 74 4.68 6.86 -19.71
N VAL A 75 5.24 8.05 -19.71
CA VAL A 75 4.62 9.28 -19.20
C VAL A 75 3.49 9.74 -20.12
N GLU A 76 3.64 9.60 -21.42
CA GLU A 76 2.64 10.04 -22.39
C GLU A 76 1.36 9.20 -22.32
N GLU A 77 1.49 7.89 -22.14
CA GLU A 77 0.33 7.03 -21.83
C GLU A 77 -0.32 7.39 -20.50
N SER A 78 0.48 7.74 -19.47
CA SER A 78 -0.03 8.19 -18.18
C SER A 78 -0.85 9.48 -18.31
N LYS A 79 -0.39 10.44 -19.10
CA LYS A 79 -1.10 11.68 -19.35
C LYS A 79 -2.46 11.45 -20.05
N LYS A 80 -2.53 10.52 -21.00
CA LYS A 80 -3.77 10.18 -21.70
C LYS A 80 -4.87 9.63 -20.78
N ILE A 81 -4.49 9.11 -19.59
CA ILE A 81 -5.49 8.69 -18.61
C ILE A 81 -6.30 9.88 -18.09
N ASN A 82 -5.72 11.09 -18.09
CA ASN A 82 -6.41 12.30 -17.63
C ASN A 82 -7.65 12.65 -18.47
N ASP A 83 -7.67 12.24 -19.73
CA ASP A 83 -8.79 12.47 -20.66
C ASP A 83 -9.98 11.52 -20.40
N ILE A 84 -9.80 10.52 -19.53
CA ILE A 84 -10.85 9.55 -19.19
C ILE A 84 -11.65 10.07 -18.01
N GLU A 85 -12.88 10.49 -18.23
CA GLU A 85 -13.70 11.12 -17.20
C GLU A 85 -14.29 10.12 -16.19
N ARG A 86 -14.62 8.89 -16.61
CA ARG A 86 -15.32 7.88 -15.79
C ARG A 86 -14.99 6.45 -16.20
N GLY A 87 -15.39 5.48 -15.36
CA GLY A 87 -15.26 4.05 -15.69
C GLY A 87 -13.81 3.56 -15.66
N CYS A 88 -12.93 4.19 -14.88
CA CYS A 88 -11.55 3.71 -14.76
C CYS A 88 -11.09 3.54 -13.31
N VAL A 89 -10.23 2.56 -13.10
CA VAL A 89 -9.46 2.31 -11.88
C VAL A 89 -8.00 2.59 -12.20
N ILE A 90 -7.35 3.44 -11.41
CA ILE A 90 -5.94 3.80 -11.59
C ILE A 90 -5.17 3.32 -10.37
N ILE A 91 -4.25 2.39 -10.57
CA ILE A 91 -3.34 1.87 -9.55
C ILE A 91 -1.99 2.55 -9.75
N ALA A 92 -1.64 3.47 -8.87
CA ALA A 92 -0.42 4.26 -8.96
C ALA A 92 0.36 4.30 -7.63
N GLY A 93 1.68 4.36 -7.70
CA GLY A 93 2.58 4.57 -6.55
C GLY A 93 2.96 6.05 -6.42
N SER A 94 3.43 6.53 -5.27
CA SER A 94 3.81 5.83 -4.04
C SER A 94 2.62 5.62 -3.10
N GLY A 95 2.69 4.55 -2.30
CA GLY A 95 1.60 4.20 -1.37
C GLY A 95 1.33 5.22 -0.26
N MET A 96 2.28 6.11 0.08
CA MET A 96 2.11 7.19 1.06
C MET A 96 1.98 8.57 0.40
N CYS A 97 1.85 8.59 -0.92
CA CYS A 97 1.70 9.81 -1.73
C CYS A 97 2.84 10.83 -1.54
N THR A 98 4.06 10.35 -1.27
CA THR A 98 5.25 11.20 -1.10
C THR A 98 5.97 11.51 -2.42
N GLY A 99 5.48 10.97 -3.52
CA GLY A 99 6.06 11.13 -4.87
C GLY A 99 5.42 10.18 -5.87
N GLY A 100 5.95 10.14 -7.10
CA GLY A 100 5.47 9.25 -8.14
C GLY A 100 4.22 9.73 -8.87
N ARG A 101 3.70 8.88 -9.76
CA ARG A 101 2.60 9.23 -10.66
C ARG A 101 1.27 9.52 -9.94
N ILE A 102 1.08 8.99 -8.74
CA ILE A 102 -0.11 9.25 -7.92
C ILE A 102 -0.32 10.76 -7.68
N LEU A 103 0.75 11.54 -7.51
CA LEU A 103 0.62 12.98 -7.31
C LEU A 103 0.05 13.68 -8.55
N HIS A 104 0.44 13.25 -9.75
CA HIS A 104 -0.14 13.77 -10.99
C HIS A 104 -1.62 13.40 -11.10
N HIS A 105 -2.00 12.17 -10.78
CA HIS A 105 -3.41 11.78 -10.77
C HIS A 105 -4.21 12.55 -9.71
N PHE A 106 -3.65 12.83 -8.54
CA PHE A 106 -4.31 13.67 -7.54
C PHE A 106 -4.50 15.10 -8.05
N LYS A 107 -3.49 15.69 -8.66
CA LYS A 107 -3.61 17.04 -9.23
C LYS A 107 -4.79 17.15 -10.20
N HIS A 108 -5.02 16.14 -11.02
CA HIS A 108 -6.07 16.16 -12.04
C HIS A 108 -7.43 15.65 -11.55
N ARG A 109 -7.53 14.95 -10.42
CA ARG A 109 -8.74 14.17 -10.09
C ARG A 109 -9.27 14.35 -8.68
N ILE A 110 -8.43 14.68 -7.68
CA ILE A 110 -8.84 14.64 -6.27
C ILE A 110 -9.87 15.72 -5.91
N TRP A 111 -9.96 16.77 -6.70
CA TRP A 111 -10.93 17.85 -6.56
C TRP A 111 -12.33 17.48 -7.05
N ASN A 112 -12.50 16.37 -7.77
CA ASN A 112 -13.78 15.96 -8.32
C ASN A 112 -14.52 15.03 -7.33
N PRO A 113 -15.71 15.42 -6.83
CA PRO A 113 -16.47 14.64 -5.85
C PRO A 113 -17.00 13.30 -6.39
N ARG A 114 -17.04 13.10 -7.70
CA ARG A 114 -17.42 11.82 -8.33
C ARG A 114 -16.34 10.77 -8.25
N ASN A 115 -15.11 11.15 -7.89
CA ASN A 115 -13.99 10.22 -7.76
C ASN A 115 -13.90 9.65 -6.36
N THR A 116 -13.33 8.45 -6.25
CA THR A 116 -12.97 7.82 -4.99
C THR A 116 -11.48 7.57 -4.95
N VAL A 117 -10.82 7.98 -3.88
CA VAL A 117 -9.44 7.62 -3.58
C VAL A 117 -9.45 6.49 -2.57
N LEU A 118 -8.87 5.35 -2.96
CA LEU A 118 -8.75 4.17 -2.12
C LEU A 118 -7.32 4.03 -1.61
N PHE A 119 -7.13 4.21 -0.31
CA PHE A 119 -5.88 3.91 0.36
C PHE A 119 -5.84 2.45 0.81
N VAL A 120 -4.88 1.72 0.30
CA VAL A 120 -4.70 0.31 0.61
C VAL A 120 -3.53 0.17 1.56
N GLY A 121 -3.80 0.49 2.84
CA GLY A 121 -2.86 0.33 3.92
C GLY A 121 -2.42 1.60 4.63
N TYR A 122 -1.58 1.39 5.64
CA TYR A 122 -1.17 2.40 6.60
C TYR A 122 -0.52 3.62 5.96
N GLN A 123 -0.91 4.81 6.43
CA GLN A 123 -0.33 6.09 6.07
C GLN A 123 0.43 6.67 7.27
N ALA A 124 1.75 6.84 7.14
CA ALA A 124 2.60 7.33 8.23
C ALA A 124 2.34 8.82 8.51
N LYS A 125 2.49 9.24 9.77
CA LYS A 125 2.43 10.65 10.16
C LYS A 125 3.39 11.50 9.31
N GLY A 126 2.96 12.71 8.95
CA GLY A 126 3.73 13.63 8.12
C GLY A 126 3.69 13.35 6.61
N THR A 127 3.02 12.29 6.15
CA THR A 127 2.87 12.01 4.71
C THR A 127 1.62 12.66 4.14
N LEU A 128 1.62 12.96 2.84
CA LEU A 128 0.45 13.50 2.15
C LEU A 128 -0.75 12.56 2.23
N GLY A 129 -0.52 11.24 2.09
CA GLY A 129 -1.58 10.25 2.25
C GLY A 129 -2.23 10.31 3.63
N ARG A 130 -1.44 10.53 4.69
CA ARG A 130 -1.95 10.70 6.05
C ARG A 130 -2.84 11.93 6.18
N LYS A 131 -2.41 13.06 5.69
CA LYS A 131 -3.19 14.31 5.66
C LYS A 131 -4.54 14.15 4.98
N ILE A 132 -4.57 13.45 3.83
CA ILE A 132 -5.79 13.18 3.09
C ILE A 132 -6.77 12.32 3.92
N ILE A 133 -6.30 11.23 4.54
CA ILE A 133 -7.19 10.36 5.34
C ILE A 133 -7.67 11.01 6.64
N GLU A 134 -6.94 11.99 7.18
CA GLU A 134 -7.34 12.81 8.32
C GLU A 134 -8.34 13.91 7.95
N GLY A 135 -8.68 14.05 6.66
CA GLY A 135 -9.71 14.97 6.18
C GLY A 135 -9.21 16.39 5.89
N GLU A 136 -7.92 16.56 5.63
CA GLU A 136 -7.39 17.86 5.21
C GLU A 136 -8.10 18.33 3.93
N LYS A 137 -8.71 19.52 3.98
CA LYS A 137 -9.53 20.05 2.86
C LYS A 137 -8.68 20.50 1.67
N TYR A 138 -7.46 20.92 1.92
CA TYR A 138 -6.52 21.37 0.90
C TYR A 138 -5.21 20.62 1.05
N ILE A 139 -4.65 20.15 -0.05
CA ILE A 139 -3.35 19.49 -0.10
C ILE A 139 -2.43 20.22 -1.07
N ARG A 140 -1.14 20.28 -0.73
CA ARG A 140 -0.15 20.93 -1.58
C ARG A 140 0.59 19.92 -2.44
N ILE A 141 0.48 20.08 -3.75
CA ILE A 141 1.15 19.24 -4.75
C ILE A 141 1.84 20.16 -5.76
N TYR A 142 3.16 20.02 -5.93
CA TYR A 142 3.96 20.83 -6.85
C TYR A 142 3.72 22.34 -6.69
N HIS A 143 3.73 22.82 -5.43
CA HIS A 143 3.48 24.21 -5.04
C HIS A 143 2.06 24.74 -5.29
N GLU A 144 1.12 23.91 -5.72
CA GLU A 144 -0.29 24.27 -5.90
C GLU A 144 -1.15 23.69 -4.77
N ASP A 145 -2.06 24.49 -4.25
CA ASP A 145 -3.03 24.06 -3.24
C ASP A 145 -4.28 23.52 -3.96
N ILE A 146 -4.58 22.26 -3.72
CA ILE A 146 -5.65 21.54 -4.40
C ILE A 146 -6.70 21.11 -3.38
N ILE A 147 -7.95 21.43 -3.65
CA ILE A 147 -9.06 21.04 -2.79
C ILE A 147 -9.33 19.53 -2.89
N VAL A 148 -9.55 18.87 -1.77
CA VAL A 148 -9.92 17.45 -1.69
C VAL A 148 -11.44 17.36 -1.61
N LYS A 149 -12.09 16.93 -2.69
CA LYS A 149 -13.54 16.69 -2.77
C LYS A 149 -13.89 15.24 -3.07
N SER A 150 -12.92 14.43 -3.51
CA SER A 150 -13.11 13.01 -3.76
C SER A 150 -13.50 12.28 -2.47
N LYS A 151 -14.28 11.20 -2.61
CA LYS A 151 -14.55 10.29 -1.49
C LYS A 151 -13.25 9.59 -1.09
N ILE A 152 -12.90 9.64 0.20
CA ILE A 152 -11.70 8.96 0.74
C ILE A 152 -12.12 7.68 1.43
N VAL A 153 -11.52 6.57 1.02
CA VAL A 153 -11.77 5.23 1.57
C VAL A 153 -10.44 4.59 1.95
N THR A 154 -10.41 3.89 3.08
CA THR A 154 -9.23 3.16 3.54
C THR A 154 -9.55 1.68 3.73
N ILE A 155 -8.66 0.80 3.26
CA ILE A 155 -8.71 -0.64 3.50
C ILE A 155 -7.43 -1.04 4.22
N ASN A 156 -7.58 -1.57 5.44
CA ASN A 156 -6.43 -1.96 6.28
C ASN A 156 -6.11 -3.47 6.19
N GLY A 157 -6.95 -4.27 5.56
CA GLY A 157 -6.84 -5.74 5.49
C GLY A 157 -5.71 -6.29 4.60
N PHE A 158 -5.01 -5.45 3.86
CA PHE A 158 -3.90 -5.88 2.97
C PHE A 158 -2.53 -5.70 3.61
N SER A 159 -2.38 -5.89 4.92
CA SER A 159 -1.08 -5.81 5.56
C SER A 159 -0.34 -7.14 5.46
N ALA A 160 0.85 -7.12 4.87
CA ALA A 160 1.80 -8.24 4.92
C ALA A 160 2.81 -8.09 6.07
N HIS A 161 2.59 -7.14 6.97
CA HIS A 161 3.42 -6.99 8.17
C HIS A 161 2.82 -7.80 9.30
N ALA A 162 3.70 -8.48 10.04
CA ALA A 162 3.32 -9.12 11.27
C ALA A 162 2.59 -8.14 12.21
N ASP A 163 1.48 -8.58 12.75
CA ASP A 163 0.77 -7.85 13.78
C ASP A 163 1.44 -8.05 15.17
N GLN A 164 0.86 -7.41 16.19
CA GLN A 164 1.41 -7.51 17.54
C GLN A 164 1.43 -8.95 18.07
N LYS A 165 0.41 -9.77 17.76
CA LYS A 165 0.33 -11.16 18.20
C LYS A 165 1.38 -12.02 17.50
N GLU A 166 1.51 -11.87 16.20
CA GLU A 166 2.50 -12.57 15.39
C GLU A 166 3.92 -12.24 15.82
N LEU A 167 4.20 -10.96 16.14
CA LEU A 167 5.50 -10.56 16.68
C LEU A 167 5.80 -11.20 18.05
N ILE A 168 4.80 -11.28 18.94
CA ILE A 168 4.95 -11.95 20.24
C ILE A 168 5.19 -13.44 20.02
N SER A 169 4.36 -14.11 19.22
CA SER A 169 4.54 -15.54 18.92
C SER A 169 5.92 -15.82 18.34
N TRP A 170 6.38 -15.01 17.40
CA TRP A 170 7.71 -15.14 16.81
C TRP A 170 8.82 -14.99 17.85
N MET A 171 8.70 -14.05 18.80
CA MET A 171 9.69 -13.88 19.87
C MET A 171 9.68 -15.05 20.87
N GLN A 172 8.54 -15.72 21.07
CA GLN A 172 8.41 -16.86 21.95
C GLN A 172 9.10 -18.13 21.41
N GLU A 173 9.38 -18.21 20.10
CA GLU A 173 10.11 -19.34 19.49
C GLU A 173 11.63 -19.32 19.76
N PHE A 174 12.15 -18.25 20.39
CA PHE A 174 13.56 -18.18 20.71
C PHE A 174 13.85 -18.84 22.09
N ASP A 175 14.68 -19.87 22.14
CA ASP A 175 15.08 -20.56 23.36
C ASP A 175 15.77 -19.60 24.35
N LYS A 176 16.60 -18.71 23.84
CA LYS A 176 17.30 -17.67 24.63
C LYS A 176 17.03 -16.29 24.02
N LEU A 177 16.19 -15.53 24.68
CA LEU A 177 15.88 -14.15 24.32
C LEU A 177 16.32 -13.23 25.47
N ASP A 178 17.55 -12.72 25.38
CA ASP A 178 18.14 -11.90 26.45
C ASP A 178 17.82 -10.42 26.29
N ARG A 179 17.82 -9.93 25.06
CA ARG A 179 17.62 -8.51 24.75
C ARG A 179 16.63 -8.31 23.62
N ILE A 180 15.72 -7.36 23.80
CA ILE A 180 14.75 -6.96 22.77
C ILE A 180 14.92 -5.49 22.49
N PHE A 181 15.16 -5.14 21.22
CA PHE A 181 15.30 -3.78 20.74
C PHE A 181 14.18 -3.43 19.81
N LEU A 182 13.42 -2.38 20.14
CA LEU A 182 12.34 -1.86 19.31
C LEU A 182 12.87 -0.74 18.43
N ILE A 183 12.91 -0.99 17.14
CA ILE A 183 13.33 -0.04 16.12
C ILE A 183 12.23 0.11 15.06
N HIS A 184 12.21 1.25 14.40
CA HIS A 184 11.36 1.46 13.23
C HIS A 184 9.86 1.38 13.52
N GLY A 185 9.35 2.36 14.25
CA GLY A 185 7.92 2.52 14.55
C GLY A 185 7.61 3.93 15.05
N GLU A 186 6.34 4.27 15.15
CA GLU A 186 5.92 5.48 15.86
C GLU A 186 6.18 5.27 17.36
N TYR A 187 6.75 6.29 18.02
CA TYR A 187 7.18 6.17 19.43
C TYR A 187 6.06 5.71 20.36
N ASP A 188 4.87 6.27 20.24
CA ASP A 188 3.68 5.88 21.01
C ASP A 188 3.32 4.39 20.82
N LYS A 189 3.46 3.86 19.60
CA LYS A 189 3.27 2.44 19.30
C LYS A 189 4.35 1.55 19.89
N GLN A 190 5.60 2.01 19.88
CA GLN A 190 6.70 1.30 20.53
C GLN A 190 6.52 1.24 22.04
N VAL A 191 6.08 2.33 22.69
CA VAL A 191 5.79 2.35 24.13
C VAL A 191 4.70 1.34 24.50
N ILE A 192 3.60 1.30 23.73
CA ILE A 192 2.53 0.32 23.94
C ILE A 192 3.08 -1.10 23.76
N PHE A 193 3.83 -1.35 22.70
CA PHE A 193 4.34 -2.68 22.42
C PHE A 193 5.37 -3.15 23.47
N LYS A 194 6.22 -2.24 23.96
CA LYS A 194 7.12 -2.51 25.10
C LYS A 194 6.35 -2.98 26.34
N SER A 195 5.22 -2.35 26.65
CA SER A 195 4.36 -2.77 27.78
C SER A 195 3.73 -4.13 27.54
N VAL A 196 3.31 -4.43 26.32
CA VAL A 196 2.75 -5.73 25.95
C VAL A 196 3.80 -6.85 26.09
N ILE A 197 5.03 -6.62 25.61
CA ILE A 197 6.16 -7.56 25.78
C ILE A 197 6.39 -7.85 27.26
N LYS A 198 6.42 -6.81 28.10
CA LYS A 198 6.60 -6.96 29.56
C LYS A 198 5.47 -7.80 30.16
N ASN A 199 4.23 -7.54 29.80
CA ASN A 199 3.06 -8.20 30.39
C ASN A 199 2.92 -9.67 29.96
N ILE A 200 3.24 -10.00 28.70
CA ILE A 200 3.04 -11.34 28.15
C ILE A 200 4.26 -12.24 28.34
N MET A 201 5.47 -11.68 28.21
CA MET A 201 6.71 -12.45 28.17
C MET A 201 7.59 -12.23 29.40
N ASP A 202 7.23 -11.32 30.31
CA ASP A 202 8.04 -10.84 31.42
C ASP A 202 9.46 -10.38 31.00
N LYS A 203 9.62 -9.91 29.78
CA LYS A 203 10.89 -9.45 29.21
C LYS A 203 10.93 -7.92 29.13
N LYS A 204 12.13 -7.36 29.24
CA LYS A 204 12.35 -5.92 29.05
C LYS A 204 12.72 -5.66 27.59
N ALA A 205 12.00 -4.73 26.95
CA ALA A 205 12.36 -4.21 25.63
C ALA A 205 12.91 -2.79 25.74
N HIS A 206 13.90 -2.49 24.92
CA HIS A 206 14.51 -1.15 24.82
C HIS A 206 14.04 -0.48 23.52
N ILE A 207 13.54 0.74 23.63
CA ILE A 207 13.20 1.58 22.45
C ILE A 207 14.48 2.31 22.06
N VAL A 208 15.00 2.00 20.90
CA VAL A 208 16.28 2.54 20.42
C VAL A 208 16.09 3.96 19.88
N GLU A 209 16.90 4.90 20.35
CA GLU A 209 16.92 6.26 19.87
C GLU A 209 17.74 6.40 18.58
N MET A 210 17.50 7.49 17.85
CA MET A 210 18.24 7.75 16.62
C MET A 210 19.73 8.00 16.93
N LYS A 211 20.62 7.25 16.27
CA LYS A 211 22.08 7.27 16.45
C LYS A 211 22.57 6.68 17.79
N GLU A 212 21.71 6.07 18.57
CA GLU A 212 22.13 5.34 19.76
C GLU A 212 23.07 4.20 19.36
N LYS A 213 24.17 4.05 20.10
CA LYS A 213 25.10 2.95 19.94
C LYS A 213 24.78 1.87 20.96
N ILE A 214 24.53 0.67 20.49
CA ILE A 214 24.22 -0.50 21.32
C ILE A 214 25.38 -1.48 21.22
N TYR A 215 25.95 -1.83 22.34
CA TYR A 215 26.99 -2.87 22.44
C TYR A 215 26.29 -4.19 22.82
N ILE A 216 26.43 -5.18 21.96
CA ILE A 216 25.81 -6.51 22.09
C ILE A 216 26.83 -7.49 22.62
#